data_5ae724ecc9881358a1358c47120d216c
#
_entry.id   5ae724ecc9881358a1358c47120d216c
#
_cell.length_a   1.000
_cell.length_b   1.000
_cell.length_c   1.000
_cell.angle_alpha   90.00
_cell.angle_beta   90.00
_cell.angle_gamma   90.00
#
_symmetry.space_group_name_H-M   'P 1'
#
loop_
_entity.id
_entity.type
_entity.pdbx_description
1 polymer ?
#
loop_
_entity_poly.entity_id
_entity_poly.type
_entity_poly.pdbx_seq_one_letter_code
_entity_poly.pdbx_strand_id
1 'polypeptide(L)' 'MFVEKDEVTHEEYGNGKVTKIFANGGDTIYGVDFGMEHNLFVSHKDLQPKESTWVKTHMR' A
#
# COMPACT_ATOMS: atom_id res chain seq x y z
N MET A 1 8.71 0.60 -5.55
CA MET A 1 8.66 0.09 -4.17
C MET A 1 8.17 1.18 -3.24
N PHE A 2 7.38 0.79 -2.25
CA PHE A 2 6.83 1.77 -1.32
C PHE A 2 7.77 1.97 -0.14
N VAL A 3 7.66 3.13 0.49
CA VAL A 3 8.43 3.41 1.70
C VAL A 3 7.46 3.70 2.82
N GLU A 4 7.98 3.80 4.03
CA GLU A 4 7.14 4.09 5.18
C GLU A 4 6.40 5.40 4.96
N LYS A 5 5.16 5.42 5.38
CA LYS A 5 4.25 6.56 5.29
C LYS A 5 3.69 6.78 3.90
N ASP A 6 4.06 5.95 2.92
CA ASP A 6 3.43 6.03 1.62
C ASP A 6 1.97 5.64 1.72
N GLU A 7 1.14 6.28 0.92
CA GLU A 7 -0.26 5.93 0.84
C GLU A 7 -0.46 4.94 -0.29
N VAL A 8 -1.20 3.90 -0.01
CA VAL A 8 -1.41 2.81 -0.95
C VAL A 8 -2.88 2.42 -0.95
N THR A 9 -3.24 1.62 -1.94
CA THR A 9 -4.60 1.12 -2.07
C THR A 9 -4.56 -0.39 -2.21
N HIS A 10 -5.42 -1.06 -1.49
CA HIS A 10 -5.59 -2.50 -1.58
C HIS A 10 -6.98 -2.78 -2.11
N GLU A 11 -7.07 -3.80 -2.95
CA GLU A 11 -8.31 -4.11 -3.62
C GLU A 11 -9.44 -4.43 -2.64
N GLU A 12 -9.10 -5.12 -1.57
CA GLU A 12 -10.09 -5.52 -0.59
C GLU A 12 -10.24 -4.55 0.55
N TYR A 13 -9.14 -3.96 0.99
CA TYR A 13 -9.15 -3.18 2.23
C TYR A 13 -9.22 -1.68 2.00
N GLY A 14 -9.08 -1.24 0.75
CA GLY A 14 -9.17 0.17 0.44
C GLY A 14 -7.85 0.89 0.66
N ASN A 15 -7.93 2.14 1.04
CA ASN A 15 -6.75 2.98 1.19
C ASN A 15 -6.07 2.72 2.52
N GLY A 16 -4.76 2.78 2.50
CA GLY A 16 -4.00 2.58 3.73
C GLY A 16 -2.67 3.31 3.66
N LYS A 17 -1.91 3.19 4.73
CA LYS A 17 -0.61 3.83 4.83
C LYS A 17 0.41 2.80 5.28
N VAL A 18 1.55 2.77 4.60
CA VAL A 18 2.60 1.82 4.92
C VAL A 18 3.26 2.20 6.24
N THR A 19 3.34 1.25 7.15
CA THR A 19 3.96 1.49 8.45
C THR A 19 5.24 0.71 8.63
N LYS A 20 5.40 -0.42 7.95
CA LYS A 20 6.60 -1.24 8.07
C LYS A 20 6.90 -1.89 6.74
N ILE A 21 8.16 -2.27 6.55
CA ILE A 21 8.59 -2.90 5.32
C ILE A 21 9.44 -4.10 5.69
N PHE A 22 9.10 -5.24 5.12
CA PHE A 22 9.87 -6.47 5.30
C PHE A 22 10.30 -6.97 3.94
N ALA A 23 11.57 -6.83 3.62
CA ALA A 23 12.11 -7.35 2.39
C ALA A 23 12.58 -8.77 2.67
N ASN A 24 12.05 -9.73 1.95
CA ASN A 24 12.30 -11.11 2.29
C ASN A 24 12.50 -11.94 1.03
N GLY A 25 13.74 -12.05 0.61
CA GLY A 25 14.10 -12.99 -0.42
C GLY A 25 13.41 -12.83 -1.75
N GLY A 26 13.09 -11.74 -2.19
CA GLY A 26 12.44 -11.53 -3.47
C GLY A 26 11.03 -11.04 -3.35
N ASP A 27 10.43 -11.28 -2.20
CA ASP A 27 9.11 -10.74 -1.94
C ASP A 27 9.22 -9.67 -0.90
N THR A 28 8.48 -8.60 -1.10
CA THR A 28 8.42 -7.53 -0.12
C THR A 28 7.04 -7.54 0.50
N ILE A 29 7.00 -7.55 1.82
CA ILE A 29 5.76 -7.52 2.59
C ILE A 29 5.69 -6.21 3.32
N TYR A 30 4.53 -5.58 3.29
CA TYR A 30 4.34 -4.30 3.96
C TYR A 30 3.35 -4.46 5.10
N GLY A 31 3.64 -3.81 6.21
CA GLY A 31 2.64 -3.61 7.24
C GLY A 31 1.90 -2.35 6.89
N VAL A 32 0.60 -2.42 6.79
CA VAL A 32 -0.22 -1.31 6.31
C VAL A 32 -1.36 -1.05 7.28
N ASP A 33 -1.55 0.22 7.57
CA ASP A 33 -2.63 0.67 8.42
C ASP A 33 -3.80 1.07 7.52
N PHE A 34 -4.84 0.26 7.52
CA PHE A 34 -6.03 0.54 6.73
C PHE A 34 -7.14 1.18 7.55
N GLY A 35 -6.79 1.68 8.74
CA GLY A 35 -7.80 2.26 9.60
C GLY A 35 -8.48 1.24 10.50
N MET A 36 -7.95 0.04 10.53
CA MET A 36 -8.48 -1.01 11.36
C MET A 36 -7.75 -1.04 12.68
N GLU A 37 -8.23 -1.88 13.56
CA GLU A 37 -7.66 -2.02 14.88
C GLU A 37 -6.20 -2.44 14.84
N HIS A 38 -5.86 -3.28 13.88
CA HIS A 38 -4.49 -3.78 13.72
C HIS A 38 -4.02 -3.53 12.31
N ASN A 39 -2.72 -3.35 12.16
CA ASN A 39 -2.13 -3.28 10.83
C ASN A 39 -2.15 -4.66 10.21
N LEU A 40 -2.23 -4.67 8.88
CA LEU A 40 -2.21 -5.93 8.15
C LEU A 40 -0.92 -6.04 7.36
N PHE A 41 -0.47 -7.26 7.14
CA PHE A 41 0.72 -7.52 6.35
C PHE A 41 0.29 -7.98 4.98
N VAL A 42 0.68 -7.25 3.95
CA VAL A 42 0.25 -7.56 2.59
C VAL A 42 1.45 -7.55 1.66
N SER A 43 1.33 -8.30 0.59
CA SER A 43 2.40 -8.43 -0.38
C SER A 43 2.45 -7.20 -1.28
N HIS A 44 3.64 -6.89 -1.74
CA HIS A 44 3.84 -5.76 -2.64
C HIS A 44 2.93 -5.84 -3.86
N LYS A 45 2.72 -7.01 -4.38
CA LYS A 45 1.96 -7.14 -5.61
C LYS A 45 0.48 -6.87 -5.42
N ASP A 46 0.02 -6.84 -4.18
CA ASP A 46 -1.38 -6.59 -3.90
C ASP A 46 -1.69 -5.12 -3.64
N LEU A 47 -0.70 -4.27 -3.72
CA LEU A 47 -0.87 -2.86 -3.42
C LEU A 47 -0.63 -2.02 -4.65
N GLN A 48 -1.29 -0.87 -4.69
CA GLN A 48 -1.08 0.11 -5.73
C GLN A 48 -0.91 1.48 -5.11
N PRO A 49 -0.16 2.36 -5.77
CA PRO A 49 -0.01 3.71 -5.26
C PRO A 49 -1.34 4.43 -5.28
N LYS A 50 -1.63 5.14 -4.24
CA LYS A 50 -2.90 5.84 -4.17
C LYS A 50 -3.01 6.91 -5.23
N GLU A 51 -1.93 7.59 -5.52
CA GLU A 51 -1.97 8.66 -6.47
C GLU A 51 -2.22 8.23 -7.89
N SER A 52 -2.20 6.95 -8.19
CA SER A 52 -2.48 6.53 -9.54
C SER A 52 -3.89 6.96 -9.95
N THR A 53 -4.79 7.02 -9.01
CA THR A 53 -6.12 7.49 -9.29
C THR A 53 -6.12 8.96 -9.66
N TRP A 54 -5.33 9.71 -8.95
CA TRP A 54 -5.19 11.11 -9.22
C TRP A 54 -4.67 11.35 -10.64
N VAL A 55 -3.72 10.57 -11.05
CA VAL A 55 -3.15 10.73 -12.36
C VAL A 55 -4.20 10.53 -13.44
N LYS A 56 -5.01 9.53 -13.28
CA LYS A 56 -6.03 9.26 -14.26
C LYS A 56 -7.02 10.40 -14.37
N THR A 57 -7.43 10.92 -13.28
CA THR A 57 -8.35 12.03 -13.27
C THR A 57 -7.76 13.24 -13.95
N HIS A 58 -6.51 13.45 -13.70
CA HIS A 58 -5.84 14.61 -14.19
C HIS A 58 -5.67 14.59 -15.71
N MET A 59 -5.57 13.44 -16.24
CA MET A 59 -5.30 13.31 -17.64
C MET A 59 -6.40 13.79 -18.51
N ARG A 60 -7.49 13.87 -18.16
CA ARG A 60 -8.50 14.24 -18.93
C ARG A 60 -8.59 15.27 -19.47
#